data_466f79fe37aca08e0cc3a1e962aa57d9
#
_entry.id   466f79fe37aca08e0cc3a1e962aa57d9
#
_cell.length_a   1.000
_cell.length_b   1.000
_cell.length_c   1.000
_cell.angle_alpha   90.00
_cell.angle_beta   90.00
_cell.angle_gamma   90.00
#
_symmetry.space_group_name_H-M   'P 1'
#
loop_
_entity.id
_entity.type
_entity.pdbx_description
1 polymer ?
#
loop_
_entity_poly.entity_id
_entity_poly.type
_entity_poly.pdbx_seq_one_letter_code
_entity_poly.pdbx_strand_id
1 'polypeptide(L)'
;VLYASRADYEVYQPMLTGLSTDNGGIYIEEGATFYTYQRRVPEDSTLTLEELFRHEYTHYLNGRWAVPGTFGEGPWYEGDRTTAMDEGTAEFFDGGTRDDGIKVRKSLVQGIIDDTQGGGPRMTVDQLLHATYDGDGFRFYNYAGTFFEFLWTERPSLIREMYGRLRADDPAGFDA
;
A
#
# COMPACT_ATOMS: atom_id res chain seq x y z
N VAL A 1 -17.05 -5.68 -1.10
CA VAL A 1 -18.19 -5.47 -0.19
C VAL A 1 -18.11 -4.08 0.40
N LEU A 2 -19.17 -3.28 0.25
CA LEU A 2 -19.28 -1.94 0.80
C LEU A 2 -20.34 -1.91 1.90
N TYR A 3 -19.92 -1.70 3.14
CA TYR A 3 -20.83 -1.54 4.27
C TYR A 3 -21.34 -0.09 4.36
N ALA A 4 -22.53 0.09 4.94
CA ALA A 4 -23.14 1.41 5.03
C ALA A 4 -22.43 2.35 6.02
N SER A 5 -21.74 1.78 7.03
CA SER A 5 -21.01 2.53 8.04
C SER A 5 -19.79 1.77 8.56
N ARG A 6 -18.90 2.47 9.27
CA ARG A 6 -17.79 1.84 9.98
C ARG A 6 -18.30 0.82 11.04
N ALA A 7 -19.36 1.15 11.74
CA ALA A 7 -19.94 0.26 12.73
C ALA A 7 -20.44 -1.05 12.10
N ASP A 8 -21.05 -0.99 10.92
CA ASP A 8 -21.45 -2.20 10.18
C ASP A 8 -20.22 -3.00 9.73
N TYR A 9 -19.19 -2.33 9.24
CA TYR A 9 -17.94 -2.96 8.84
C TYR A 9 -17.30 -3.71 10.02
N GLU A 10 -17.17 -3.08 11.18
CA GLU A 10 -16.58 -3.66 12.40
C GLU A 10 -17.38 -4.87 12.95
N VAL A 11 -18.68 -4.93 12.68
CA VAL A 11 -19.52 -6.07 13.12
C VAL A 11 -19.53 -7.19 12.08
N TYR A 12 -19.79 -6.88 10.83
CA TYR A 12 -20.10 -7.91 9.83
C TYR A 12 -18.89 -8.43 9.06
N GLN A 13 -17.85 -7.63 8.88
CA GLN A 13 -16.66 -8.08 8.17
C GLN A 13 -15.95 -9.22 8.90
N PRO A 14 -15.68 -9.16 10.24
CA PRO A 14 -15.08 -10.28 10.96
C PRO A 14 -15.94 -11.55 10.96
N MET A 15 -17.24 -11.40 10.93
CA MET A 15 -18.15 -12.55 10.83
C MET A 15 -18.02 -13.30 9.50
N LEU A 16 -17.65 -12.59 8.43
CA LEU A 16 -17.48 -13.18 7.10
C LEU A 16 -16.07 -13.70 6.85
N THR A 17 -15.06 -13.07 7.42
CA THR A 17 -13.66 -13.33 7.06
C THR A 17 -12.80 -13.84 8.20
N GLY A 18 -13.21 -13.65 9.44
CA GLY A 18 -12.44 -13.97 10.64
C GLY A 18 -11.28 -12.97 10.92
N LEU A 19 -11.12 -11.93 10.10
CA LEU A 19 -10.03 -10.95 10.22
C LEU A 19 -10.47 -9.73 11.03
N SER A 20 -9.50 -9.05 11.67
CA SER A 20 -9.76 -7.82 12.43
C SER A 20 -10.13 -6.66 11.50
N THR A 21 -10.71 -5.61 12.09
CA THR A 21 -11.14 -4.38 11.42
C THR A 21 -10.37 -3.17 11.90
N ASP A 22 -9.13 -3.36 12.38
CA ASP A 22 -8.25 -2.27 12.83
C ASP A 22 -7.84 -1.33 11.69
N ASN A 23 -8.08 -1.74 10.46
CA ASN A 23 -7.89 -1.00 9.21
C ASN A 23 -9.18 -0.29 8.74
N GLY A 24 -9.04 0.57 7.75
CA GLY A 24 -10.18 1.25 7.11
C GLY A 24 -10.80 0.49 5.93
N GLY A 25 -10.16 -0.57 5.49
CA GLY A 25 -10.56 -1.48 4.42
C GLY A 25 -9.53 -2.57 4.28
N ILE A 26 -9.87 -3.65 3.64
CA ILE A 26 -8.96 -4.77 3.42
C ILE A 26 -9.29 -5.46 2.09
N TYR A 27 -8.25 -5.72 1.30
CA TYR A 27 -8.32 -6.66 0.20
C TYR A 27 -7.95 -8.05 0.69
N ILE A 28 -8.74 -9.05 0.36
CA ILE A 28 -8.48 -10.46 0.68
C ILE A 28 -8.25 -11.21 -0.62
N GLU A 29 -7.04 -11.73 -0.78
CA GLU A 29 -6.60 -12.41 -2.00
C GLU A 29 -7.42 -13.67 -2.27
N GLU A 30 -7.71 -14.45 -1.24
CA GLU A 30 -8.64 -15.56 -1.34
C GLU A 30 -10.05 -15.05 -1.67
N GLY A 31 -10.51 -15.32 -2.87
CA GLY A 31 -11.79 -14.81 -3.37
C GLY A 31 -11.74 -13.41 -3.99
N ALA A 32 -10.56 -12.79 -4.07
CA ALA A 32 -10.34 -11.49 -4.72
C ALA A 32 -11.39 -10.44 -4.30
N THR A 33 -11.60 -10.29 -3.00
CA THR A 33 -12.69 -9.47 -2.46
C THR A 33 -12.13 -8.33 -1.60
N PHE A 34 -12.57 -7.13 -1.93
CA PHE A 34 -12.31 -5.94 -1.14
C PHE A 34 -13.50 -5.65 -0.20
N TYR A 35 -13.20 -5.38 1.07
CA TYR A 35 -14.15 -5.05 2.12
C TYR A 35 -13.87 -3.67 2.68
N THR A 36 -14.86 -2.79 2.70
CA THR A 36 -14.76 -1.45 3.29
C THR A 36 -16.14 -0.89 3.61
N TYR A 37 -16.20 0.35 4.08
CA TYR A 37 -17.44 1.04 4.44
C TYR A 37 -17.55 2.40 3.76
N GLN A 38 -18.78 2.91 3.65
CA GLN A 38 -19.03 4.28 3.23
C GLN A 38 -18.44 5.24 4.26
N ARG A 39 -17.56 6.14 3.81
CA ARG A 39 -16.76 7.02 4.69
C ARG A 39 -16.95 8.48 4.38
N ARG A 40 -16.74 9.31 5.38
CA ARG A 40 -16.69 10.77 5.28
C ARG A 40 -15.27 11.23 5.58
N VAL A 41 -14.77 12.13 4.78
CA VAL A 41 -13.47 12.75 4.99
C VAL A 41 -13.71 14.17 5.49
N PRO A 42 -13.06 14.61 6.59
CA PRO A 42 -12.04 13.92 7.39
C PRO A 42 -12.56 13.12 8.59
N GLU A 43 -13.87 13.02 8.79
CA GLU A 43 -14.46 12.52 10.05
C GLU A 43 -14.16 11.04 10.32
N ASP A 44 -14.25 10.19 9.31
CA ASP A 44 -14.09 8.74 9.43
C ASP A 44 -12.75 8.24 8.88
N SER A 45 -12.08 9.03 8.03
CA SER A 45 -10.90 8.60 7.29
C SER A 45 -10.14 9.78 6.71
N THR A 46 -8.84 9.60 6.48
CA THR A 46 -8.01 10.50 5.67
C THR A 46 -8.10 10.20 4.17
N LEU A 47 -8.63 9.03 3.81
CA LEU A 47 -8.84 8.57 2.45
C LEU A 47 -10.30 8.67 2.06
N THR A 48 -10.57 9.17 0.88
CA THR A 48 -11.87 9.00 0.23
C THR A 48 -12.09 7.52 -0.12
N LEU A 49 -13.33 7.14 -0.35
CA LEU A 49 -13.65 5.77 -0.79
C LEU A 49 -12.97 5.43 -2.12
N GLU A 50 -12.86 6.41 -3.02
CA GLU A 50 -12.23 6.23 -4.33
C GLU A 50 -10.70 6.06 -4.22
N GLU A 51 -10.03 6.83 -3.37
CA GLU A 51 -8.60 6.66 -3.08
C GLU A 51 -8.34 5.28 -2.48
N LEU A 52 -9.09 4.88 -1.45
CA LEU A 52 -8.96 3.55 -0.87
C LEU A 52 -9.22 2.44 -1.89
N PHE A 53 -10.22 2.61 -2.77
CA PHE A 53 -10.49 1.61 -3.81
C PHE A 53 -9.29 1.44 -4.76
N ARG A 54 -8.63 2.54 -5.14
CA ARG A 54 -7.41 2.47 -5.96
C ARG A 54 -6.25 1.81 -5.22
N HIS A 55 -6.10 2.09 -3.92
CA HIS A 55 -5.11 1.47 -3.05
C HIS A 55 -5.27 -0.07 -3.04
N GLU A 56 -6.44 -0.56 -2.65
CA GLU A 56 -6.73 -1.99 -2.56
C GLU A 56 -6.72 -2.68 -3.94
N TYR A 57 -7.12 -1.96 -5.00
CA TYR A 57 -7.03 -2.49 -6.34
C TYR A 57 -5.58 -2.65 -6.81
N THR A 58 -4.66 -1.82 -6.31
CA THR A 58 -3.22 -1.98 -6.57
C THR A 58 -2.69 -3.26 -5.93
N HIS A 59 -3.08 -3.58 -4.69
CA HIS A 59 -2.76 -4.88 -4.07
C HIS A 59 -3.28 -6.06 -4.90
N TYR A 60 -4.53 -5.98 -5.38
CA TYR A 60 -5.06 -6.99 -6.30
C TYR A 60 -4.19 -7.16 -7.55
N LEU A 61 -3.75 -6.06 -8.17
CA LEU A 61 -2.92 -6.12 -9.37
C LEU A 61 -1.53 -6.70 -9.08
N ASN A 62 -0.92 -6.31 -7.97
CA ASN A 62 0.38 -6.81 -7.54
C ASN A 62 0.33 -8.31 -7.22
N GLY A 63 -0.57 -8.72 -6.34
CA GLY A 63 -0.68 -10.12 -5.91
C GLY A 63 -1.16 -11.06 -7.03
N ARG A 64 -2.01 -10.56 -7.93
CA ARG A 64 -2.57 -11.40 -9.00
C ARG A 64 -1.71 -11.47 -10.25
N TRP A 65 -0.98 -10.39 -10.59
CA TRP A 65 -0.37 -10.27 -11.90
C TRP A 65 1.13 -9.94 -11.89
N ALA A 66 1.65 -9.37 -10.80
CA ALA A 66 3.04 -8.96 -10.72
C ALA A 66 3.88 -9.96 -9.92
N VAL A 67 3.45 -10.36 -8.73
CA VAL A 67 4.18 -11.28 -7.86
C VAL A 67 3.83 -12.72 -8.22
N PRO A 68 4.82 -13.59 -8.54
CA PRO A 68 4.56 -14.98 -8.84
C PRO A 68 4.10 -15.78 -7.61
N GLY A 69 3.26 -16.80 -7.86
CA GLY A 69 2.81 -17.74 -6.83
C GLY A 69 1.51 -17.33 -6.17
N THR A 70 1.29 -17.88 -4.98
CA THR A 70 0.11 -17.61 -4.14
C THR A 70 0.45 -16.48 -3.16
N PHE A 71 -0.46 -15.53 -3.01
CA PHE A 71 -0.31 -14.42 -2.06
C PHE A 71 -0.03 -14.94 -0.64
N GLY A 72 0.97 -14.38 0.01
CA GLY A 72 1.40 -14.76 1.36
C GLY A 72 2.22 -16.04 1.45
N GLU A 73 2.48 -16.73 0.33
CA GLU A 73 3.23 -17.98 0.29
C GLU A 73 4.50 -17.88 -0.56
N GLY A 74 5.50 -18.68 -0.19
CA GLY A 74 6.74 -18.83 -0.96
C GLY A 74 7.73 -17.67 -0.80
N PRO A 75 8.81 -17.69 -1.59
CA PRO A 75 9.99 -16.84 -1.37
C PRO A 75 9.72 -15.35 -1.54
N TRP A 76 8.67 -14.95 -2.26
CA TRP A 76 8.34 -13.55 -2.47
C TRP A 76 7.77 -12.86 -1.23
N TYR A 77 7.18 -13.62 -0.30
CA TYR A 77 6.58 -13.10 0.93
C TYR A 77 7.43 -13.38 2.18
N GLU A 78 8.56 -14.08 2.02
CA GLU A 78 9.49 -14.30 3.13
C GLU A 78 10.14 -12.99 3.58
N GLY A 79 10.11 -12.74 4.91
CA GLY A 79 10.74 -11.57 5.52
C GLY A 79 10.18 -10.23 5.04
N ASP A 80 8.90 -10.19 4.71
CA ASP A 80 8.20 -8.98 4.22
C ASP A 80 8.84 -8.34 2.97
N ARG A 81 9.53 -9.14 2.16
CA ARG A 81 10.29 -8.68 0.96
C ARG A 81 9.53 -7.74 0.06
N THR A 82 8.25 -7.99 -0.18
CA THR A 82 7.43 -7.17 -1.09
C THR A 82 6.69 -6.03 -0.41
N THR A 83 6.72 -5.93 0.92
CA THR A 83 5.89 -4.98 1.68
C THR A 83 6.11 -3.53 1.24
N ALA A 84 7.36 -3.07 1.11
CA ALA A 84 7.65 -1.70 0.68
C ALA A 84 7.19 -1.42 -0.75
N MET A 85 7.29 -2.40 -1.64
CA MET A 85 6.78 -2.29 -3.01
C MET A 85 5.25 -2.27 -3.01
N ASP A 86 4.63 -3.16 -2.29
CA ASP A 86 3.19 -3.38 -2.32
C ASP A 86 2.44 -2.18 -1.77
N GLU A 87 2.81 -1.75 -0.55
CA GLU A 87 2.24 -0.56 0.06
C GLU A 87 2.67 0.73 -0.65
N GLY A 88 3.94 0.83 -1.04
CA GLY A 88 4.45 2.02 -1.72
C GLY A 88 3.80 2.28 -3.07
N THR A 89 3.55 1.24 -3.85
CA THR A 89 2.83 1.39 -5.13
C THR A 89 1.35 1.67 -4.90
N ALA A 90 0.71 1.06 -3.89
CA ALA A 90 -0.67 1.32 -3.54
C ALA A 90 -0.88 2.78 -3.12
N GLU A 91 -0.05 3.29 -2.21
CA GLU A 91 -0.05 4.69 -1.76
C GLU A 91 0.29 5.69 -2.89
N PHE A 92 1.11 5.29 -3.86
CA PHE A 92 1.43 6.12 -5.01
C PHE A 92 0.27 6.22 -6.00
N PHE A 93 -0.40 5.11 -6.28
CA PHE A 93 -1.50 5.09 -7.26
C PHE A 93 -2.83 5.61 -6.69
N ASP A 94 -3.03 5.57 -5.38
CA ASP A 94 -4.30 5.97 -4.78
C ASP A 94 -4.64 7.45 -4.96
N GLY A 95 -3.63 8.33 -4.92
CA GLY A 95 -3.78 9.77 -5.11
C GLY A 95 -3.98 10.21 -6.57
N GLY A 96 -3.80 9.29 -7.51
CA GLY A 96 -3.94 9.57 -8.94
C GLY A 96 -5.39 9.77 -9.37
N THR A 97 -5.59 10.66 -10.35
CA THR A 97 -6.87 10.83 -11.02
C THR A 97 -6.68 10.84 -12.54
N ARG A 98 -7.77 10.64 -13.28
CA ARG A 98 -7.73 10.70 -14.75
C ARG A 98 -7.27 12.06 -15.25
N ASP A 99 -7.66 13.12 -14.57
CA ASP A 99 -7.43 14.50 -15.02
C ASP A 99 -6.08 15.05 -14.53
N ASP A 100 -5.67 14.66 -13.31
CA ASP A 100 -4.43 15.15 -12.68
C ASP A 100 -3.22 14.19 -12.88
N GLY A 101 -3.44 13.01 -13.44
CA GLY A 101 -2.42 11.98 -13.60
C GLY A 101 -2.10 11.24 -12.30
N ILE A 102 -1.01 10.48 -12.31
CA ILE A 102 -0.56 9.69 -11.16
C ILE A 102 0.31 10.57 -10.26
N LYS A 103 -0.05 10.64 -8.99
CA LYS A 103 0.67 11.39 -7.95
C LYS A 103 0.29 10.88 -6.57
N VAL A 104 1.16 11.10 -5.59
CA VAL A 104 0.83 10.82 -4.19
C VAL A 104 -0.19 11.82 -3.64
N ARG A 105 -0.93 11.38 -2.64
CA ARG A 105 -1.83 12.24 -1.87
C ARG A 105 -1.02 13.29 -1.09
N LYS A 106 -1.55 14.49 -0.98
CA LYS A 106 -0.94 15.58 -0.19
C LYS A 106 -0.73 15.21 1.29
N SER A 107 -1.59 14.34 1.82
CA SER A 107 -1.48 13.85 3.20
C SER A 107 -0.20 13.05 3.45
N LEU A 108 0.32 12.28 2.48
CA LEU A 108 1.59 11.58 2.63
C LEU A 108 2.76 12.56 2.75
N VAL A 109 2.79 13.56 1.89
CA VAL A 109 3.82 14.61 1.95
C VAL A 109 3.74 15.38 3.27
N GLN A 110 2.52 15.69 3.73
CA GLN A 110 2.34 16.33 5.02
C GLN A 110 2.82 15.43 6.17
N GLY A 111 2.54 14.12 6.12
CA GLY A 111 3.03 13.16 7.10
C GLY A 111 4.57 13.12 7.21
N ILE A 112 5.28 13.23 6.07
CA ILE A 112 6.74 13.34 6.07
C ILE A 112 7.22 14.68 6.66
N ILE A 113 6.54 15.79 6.35
CA ILE A 113 6.84 17.10 6.93
C ILE A 113 6.67 17.05 8.45
N ASP A 114 5.56 16.51 8.93
CA ASP A 114 5.25 16.41 10.36
C ASP A 114 6.25 15.51 11.10
N ASP A 115 6.63 14.37 10.50
CA ASP A 115 7.66 13.46 11.02
C ASP A 115 9.03 14.17 11.19
N THR A 116 9.35 15.13 10.32
CA THR A 116 10.63 15.82 10.32
C THR A 116 10.64 17.14 11.10
N GLN A 117 9.50 17.76 11.37
CA GLN A 117 9.39 19.01 12.11
C GLN A 117 9.84 18.90 13.57
N GLY A 118 9.67 17.73 14.19
CA GLY A 118 10.15 17.44 15.55
C GLY A 118 11.66 17.24 15.69
N GLY A 119 12.43 17.38 14.61
CA GLY A 119 13.88 17.15 14.61
C GLY A 119 14.28 15.66 14.64
N GLY A 120 13.33 14.76 14.48
CA GLY A 120 13.59 13.33 14.34
C GLY A 120 14.31 12.99 13.03
N PRO A 121 15.06 11.88 12.98
CA PRO A 121 15.71 11.44 11.74
C PRO A 121 14.67 11.01 10.72
N ARG A 122 14.87 11.39 9.47
CA ARG A 122 14.08 10.86 8.35
C ARG A 122 14.33 9.37 8.22
N MET A 123 13.32 8.65 7.73
CA MET A 123 13.49 7.26 7.32
C MET A 123 14.51 7.21 6.17
N THR A 124 15.49 6.33 6.29
CA THR A 124 16.45 6.07 5.19
C THR A 124 15.80 5.16 4.15
N VAL A 125 16.37 5.12 2.94
CA VAL A 125 15.90 4.19 1.89
C VAL A 125 16.04 2.74 2.36
N ASP A 126 17.12 2.39 3.04
CA ASP A 126 17.32 1.06 3.59
C ASP A 126 16.23 0.68 4.61
N GLN A 127 15.91 1.58 5.55
CA GLN A 127 14.80 1.37 6.49
C GLN A 127 13.45 1.24 5.81
N LEU A 128 13.24 1.99 4.73
CA LEU A 128 12.01 1.92 3.94
C LEU A 128 11.87 0.58 3.23
N LEU A 129 12.92 0.14 2.54
CA LEU A 129 12.89 -1.10 1.75
C LEU A 129 12.80 -2.35 2.63
N HIS A 130 13.19 -2.27 3.91
CA HIS A 130 13.07 -3.34 4.90
C HIS A 130 11.93 -3.09 5.92
N ALA A 131 10.98 -2.20 5.59
CA ALA A 131 9.84 -1.95 6.45
C ALA A 131 8.91 -3.17 6.48
N THR A 132 8.35 -3.42 7.66
CA THR A 132 7.39 -4.48 7.91
C THR A 132 6.09 -3.89 8.44
N TYR A 133 5.05 -4.71 8.54
CA TYR A 133 3.79 -4.29 9.17
C TYR A 133 3.90 -4.14 10.71
N ASP A 134 5.02 -4.58 11.29
CA ASP A 134 5.30 -4.40 12.71
C ASP A 134 5.77 -2.96 13.00
N GLY A 135 5.25 -2.34 14.05
CA GLY A 135 5.65 -1.01 14.48
C GLY A 135 4.74 0.12 13.99
N ASP A 136 5.31 1.27 13.63
CA ASP A 136 4.56 2.43 13.12
C ASP A 136 4.31 2.31 11.62
N GLY A 137 3.32 1.47 11.27
CA GLY A 137 2.96 1.21 9.88
C GLY A 137 2.65 2.48 9.09
N PHE A 138 1.95 3.43 9.67
CA PHE A 138 1.56 4.67 8.97
C PHE A 138 2.75 5.56 8.63
N ARG A 139 3.82 5.50 9.42
CA ARG A 139 5.03 6.27 9.12
C ARG A 139 5.68 5.80 7.81
N PHE A 140 5.86 4.50 7.64
CA PHE A 140 6.52 4.01 6.42
C PHE A 140 5.65 4.19 5.18
N TYR A 141 4.33 4.13 5.26
CA TYR A 141 3.43 4.41 4.14
C TYR A 141 3.65 5.79 3.52
N ASN A 142 3.82 6.83 4.37
CA ASN A 142 4.10 8.17 3.88
C ASN A 142 5.38 8.22 3.04
N TYR A 143 6.44 7.56 3.52
CA TYR A 143 7.72 7.51 2.80
C TYR A 143 7.67 6.63 1.57
N ALA A 144 7.01 5.47 1.65
CA ALA A 144 6.93 4.52 0.54
C ALA A 144 6.20 5.10 -0.67
N GLY A 145 5.01 5.65 -0.50
CA GLY A 145 4.27 6.29 -1.60
C GLY A 145 5.07 7.43 -2.25
N THR A 146 5.68 8.30 -1.43
CA THR A 146 6.49 9.41 -1.94
C THR A 146 7.77 8.93 -2.64
N PHE A 147 8.38 7.84 -2.15
CA PHE A 147 9.53 7.21 -2.81
C PHE A 147 9.16 6.63 -4.18
N PHE A 148 8.00 6.00 -4.31
CA PHE A 148 7.54 5.49 -5.60
C PHE A 148 7.18 6.61 -6.59
N GLU A 149 6.66 7.75 -6.12
CA GLU A 149 6.51 8.93 -6.97
C GLU A 149 7.87 9.44 -7.48
N PHE A 150 8.88 9.52 -6.59
CA PHE A 150 10.24 9.86 -6.99
C PHE A 150 10.80 8.86 -8.01
N LEU A 151 10.66 7.57 -7.79
CA LEU A 151 11.11 6.55 -8.74
C LEU A 151 10.41 6.68 -10.08
N TRP A 152 9.12 6.94 -10.09
CA TRP A 152 8.33 7.11 -11.30
C TRP A 152 8.81 8.30 -12.13
N THR A 153 9.09 9.42 -11.49
CA THR A 153 9.47 10.66 -12.16
C THR A 153 10.94 10.71 -12.52
N GLU A 154 11.83 10.31 -11.62
CA GLU A 154 13.27 10.52 -11.75
C GLU A 154 14.05 9.26 -12.12
N ARG A 155 13.52 8.07 -11.82
CA ARG A 155 14.18 6.77 -11.98
C ARG A 155 13.27 5.67 -12.55
N PRO A 156 12.50 5.93 -13.62
CA PRO A 156 11.50 4.96 -14.11
C PRO A 156 12.12 3.64 -14.60
N SER A 157 13.43 3.61 -14.84
CA SER A 157 14.13 2.36 -15.17
C SER A 157 14.16 1.38 -13.99
N LEU A 158 14.28 1.88 -12.75
CA LEU A 158 14.29 1.03 -11.56
C LEU A 158 12.93 0.36 -11.34
N ILE A 159 11.83 1.09 -11.55
CA ILE A 159 10.49 0.47 -11.49
C ILE A 159 10.35 -0.64 -12.56
N ARG A 160 10.82 -0.40 -13.78
CA ARG A 160 10.80 -1.44 -14.83
C ARG A 160 11.67 -2.64 -14.50
N GLU A 161 12.82 -2.40 -13.87
CA GLU A 161 13.71 -3.47 -13.41
C GLU A 161 13.05 -4.28 -12.30
N MET A 162 12.54 -3.63 -11.26
CA MET A 162 11.80 -4.26 -10.15
C MET A 162 10.69 -5.19 -10.67
N TYR A 163 9.78 -4.70 -11.51
CA TYR A 163 8.75 -5.54 -12.11
C TYR A 163 9.31 -6.57 -13.10
N GLY A 164 10.49 -6.32 -13.68
CA GLY A 164 11.22 -7.28 -14.49
C GLY A 164 11.70 -8.48 -13.68
N ARG A 165 12.22 -8.25 -12.46
CA ARG A 165 12.64 -9.29 -11.52
C ARG A 165 11.45 -10.13 -11.05
N LEU A 166 10.33 -9.49 -10.73
CA LEU A 166 9.09 -10.20 -10.41
C LEU A 166 8.66 -11.14 -11.54
N ARG A 167 8.58 -10.64 -12.78
CA ARG A 167 8.20 -11.47 -13.94
C ARG A 167 9.20 -12.56 -14.29
N ALA A 168 10.47 -12.40 -13.92
CA ALA A 168 11.52 -13.39 -14.12
C ALA A 168 11.57 -14.42 -12.98
N ASP A 169 10.74 -14.26 -11.94
CA ASP A 169 10.76 -15.06 -10.71
C ASP A 169 12.16 -15.07 -10.06
N ASP A 170 12.76 -13.87 -9.95
CA ASP A 170 14.14 -13.66 -9.46
C ASP A 170 14.13 -12.85 -8.14
N PRO A 171 13.78 -13.49 -6.99
CA PRO A 171 13.76 -12.79 -5.70
C PRO A 171 15.14 -12.25 -5.29
N ALA A 172 16.22 -12.98 -5.58
CA ALA A 172 17.57 -12.53 -5.23
C ALA A 172 17.99 -11.29 -6.03
N GLY A 173 17.62 -11.21 -7.31
CA GLY A 173 17.84 -10.02 -8.12
C GLY A 173 16.92 -8.85 -7.75
N PHE A 174 15.78 -9.12 -7.14
CA PHE A 174 14.90 -8.08 -6.59
C PHE A 174 15.50 -7.45 -5.33
N ASP A 175 16.14 -8.24 -4.47
CA ASP A 175 16.78 -7.76 -3.23
C ASP A 175 18.10 -6.99 -3.50
N ALA A 176 18.71 -7.12 -4.70
CA ALA A 176 20.00 -6.53 -5.07
C ALA A 176 19.88 -5.10 -5.62
#